data_677d505cd5753907254dac18f14f30ed
#
_entry.id   677d505cd5753907254dac18f14f30ed
#
_cell.length_a   1.000
_cell.length_b   1.000
_cell.length_c   1.000
_cell.angle_alpha   90.00
_cell.angle_beta   90.00
_cell.angle_gamma   90.00
#
_symmetry.space_group_name_H-M   'P 1'
#
loop_
_entity.id
_entity.type
_entity.pdbx_description
1 polymer ?
#
loop_
_entity_poly.entity_id
_entity_poly.type
_entity_poly.pdbx_seq_one_letter_code
_entity_poly.pdbx_strand_id
1 'polypeptide(L)'
;MKRAWILFAVAALVLPAYALSAAEPETKSEPAVTTGLKVGQQAPDFKIKDANGKLIDLSLLTAEGPVLVRLTCGCSGCDKELGYFQALHEAYRGKGLTSVAIFKEPDAKVESYVKEKKLQMLYAVDTDGKSWDTFQTKTMPTNFLIEKGGKIRRIAAGCDPSGLVAQNLSEEAAKLVGTSAAKVQNEAQPNGK
;
A
#
# COMPACT_ATOMS: atom_id res chain seq x y z
N MET A 1 -82.81 24.97 21.12
CA MET A 1 -81.40 24.71 21.38
C MET A 1 -81.01 23.41 20.65
N LYS A 2 -80.44 23.52 19.45
CA LYS A 2 -80.03 22.36 18.62
C LYS A 2 -78.52 22.42 18.47
N ARG A 3 -77.78 21.47 19.05
CA ARG A 3 -76.34 21.31 18.91
C ARG A 3 -76.02 20.53 17.65
N ALA A 4 -75.36 21.14 16.64
CA ALA A 4 -74.82 20.48 15.48
C ALA A 4 -73.43 19.93 15.83
N TRP A 5 -73.20 18.66 15.61
CA TRP A 5 -71.93 18.00 15.69
C TRP A 5 -71.32 17.99 14.30
N ILE A 6 -70.17 18.62 14.16
CA ILE A 6 -69.35 18.61 12.94
C ILE A 6 -68.33 17.47 13.09
N LEU A 7 -68.44 16.43 12.25
CA LEU A 7 -67.47 15.32 12.15
C LEU A 7 -66.36 15.79 11.21
N PHE A 8 -65.15 15.95 11.74
CA PHE A 8 -63.95 16.13 10.91
C PHE A 8 -63.43 14.73 10.52
N ALA A 9 -63.51 14.43 9.24
CA ALA A 9 -62.85 13.27 8.64
C ALA A 9 -61.37 13.62 8.40
N VAL A 10 -60.50 12.96 9.13
CA VAL A 10 -59.06 13.04 8.90
C VAL A 10 -58.68 12.04 7.80
N ALA A 11 -58.40 12.56 6.63
CA ALA A 11 -57.83 11.75 5.52
C ALA A 11 -56.35 11.54 5.78
N ALA A 12 -55.95 10.31 6.13
CA ALA A 12 -54.54 9.93 6.23
C ALA A 12 -53.94 9.76 4.82
N LEU A 13 -53.09 10.68 4.41
CA LEU A 13 -52.25 10.54 3.21
C LEU A 13 -51.12 9.55 3.52
N VAL A 14 -51.23 8.34 2.97
CA VAL A 14 -50.13 7.36 2.94
C VAL A 14 -49.23 7.69 1.79
N LEU A 15 -48.06 8.29 2.07
CA LEU A 15 -47.02 8.49 1.09
C LEU A 15 -46.23 7.18 0.93
N PRO A 16 -46.01 6.65 -0.29
CA PRO A 16 -45.12 5.51 -0.46
C PRO A 16 -43.66 5.95 -0.24
N ALA A 17 -42.99 5.29 0.73
CA ALA A 17 -41.56 5.44 0.95
C ALA A 17 -40.81 4.80 -0.24
N TYR A 18 -40.30 5.63 -1.14
CA TYR A 18 -39.32 5.17 -2.12
C TYR A 18 -38.01 4.89 -1.38
N ALA A 19 -37.73 3.61 -1.20
CA ALA A 19 -36.43 3.17 -0.74
C ALA A 19 -35.38 3.52 -1.84
N LEU A 20 -34.60 4.57 -1.61
CA LEU A 20 -33.39 4.85 -2.40
C LEU A 20 -32.40 3.75 -2.06
N SER A 21 -32.32 2.72 -2.90
CA SER A 21 -31.23 1.76 -2.87
C SER A 21 -29.97 2.51 -3.31
N ALA A 22 -29.16 2.93 -2.34
CA ALA A 22 -27.81 3.39 -2.59
C ALA A 22 -27.02 2.19 -3.11
N ALA A 23 -26.70 2.16 -4.39
CA ALA A 23 -25.74 1.21 -4.94
C ALA A 23 -24.39 1.49 -4.27
N GLU A 24 -23.93 0.58 -3.44
CA GLU A 24 -22.57 0.59 -2.95
C GLU A 24 -21.61 0.52 -4.14
N PRO A 25 -20.56 1.37 -4.17
CA PRO A 25 -19.59 1.30 -5.24
C PRO A 25 -18.91 -0.07 -5.18
N GLU A 26 -19.00 -0.83 -6.28
CA GLU A 26 -18.26 -2.09 -6.44
C GLU A 26 -16.77 -1.80 -6.29
N THR A 27 -16.22 -2.08 -5.11
CA THR A 27 -14.78 -2.12 -4.88
C THR A 27 -14.25 -3.27 -5.72
N LYS A 28 -13.56 -2.94 -6.84
CA LYS A 28 -12.73 -3.91 -7.55
C LYS A 28 -11.87 -4.64 -6.53
N SER A 29 -12.16 -5.92 -6.29
CA SER A 29 -11.42 -6.75 -5.36
C SER A 29 -9.98 -6.87 -5.85
N GLU A 30 -9.03 -6.36 -5.06
CA GLU A 30 -7.62 -6.70 -5.26
C GLU A 30 -7.46 -8.22 -5.18
N PRO A 31 -6.57 -8.80 -6.00
CA PRO A 31 -6.31 -10.25 -5.97
C PRO A 31 -5.96 -10.68 -4.54
N ALA A 32 -6.50 -11.81 -4.12
CA ALA A 32 -6.30 -12.36 -2.78
C ALA A 32 -4.80 -12.50 -2.48
N VAL A 33 -4.31 -11.78 -1.48
CA VAL A 33 -2.90 -11.78 -1.09
C VAL A 33 -2.56 -13.09 -0.40
N THR A 34 -1.71 -13.91 -1.01
CA THR A 34 -1.25 -15.18 -0.45
C THR A 34 -0.06 -14.94 0.49
N THR A 35 -0.33 -14.45 1.69
CA THR A 35 0.66 -14.32 2.78
C THR A 35 0.10 -14.90 4.08
N GLY A 36 0.98 -15.41 4.93
CA GLY A 36 0.61 -15.85 6.28
C GLY A 36 0.35 -14.68 7.23
N LEU A 37 0.91 -13.50 6.94
CA LEU A 37 0.68 -12.28 7.74
C LEU A 37 -0.64 -11.61 7.34
N LYS A 38 -1.24 -10.90 8.29
CA LYS A 38 -2.53 -10.21 8.10
C LYS A 38 -2.42 -8.74 8.49
N VAL A 39 -3.24 -7.92 7.85
CA VAL A 39 -3.45 -6.52 8.25
C VAL A 39 -3.91 -6.49 9.72
N GLY A 40 -3.36 -5.55 10.48
CA GLY A 40 -3.58 -5.40 11.92
C GLY A 40 -2.62 -6.20 12.80
N GLN A 41 -1.89 -7.19 12.27
CA GLN A 41 -0.85 -7.90 13.02
C GLN A 41 0.41 -7.05 13.17
N GLN A 42 1.21 -7.39 14.18
CA GLN A 42 2.57 -6.85 14.33
C GLN A 42 3.45 -7.42 13.23
N ALA A 43 4.23 -6.55 12.57
CA ALA A 43 5.26 -6.98 11.63
C ALA A 43 6.30 -7.86 12.33
N PRO A 44 6.89 -8.82 11.62
CA PRO A 44 7.91 -9.68 12.22
C PRO A 44 9.15 -8.86 12.61
N ASP A 45 9.91 -9.36 13.59
CA ASP A 45 11.26 -8.85 13.85
C ASP A 45 12.14 -9.13 12.61
N PHE A 46 12.61 -8.07 11.99
CA PHE A 46 13.31 -8.17 10.71
C PHE A 46 14.53 -7.25 10.69
N LYS A 47 15.68 -7.83 10.35
CA LYS A 47 16.96 -7.13 10.21
C LYS A 47 17.70 -7.63 9.00
N ILE A 48 18.25 -6.72 8.21
CA ILE A 48 19.06 -7.02 7.03
C ILE A 48 20.14 -5.95 6.88
N LYS A 49 21.28 -6.28 6.27
CA LYS A 49 22.30 -5.29 5.92
C LYS A 49 22.03 -4.72 4.53
N ASP A 50 22.19 -3.42 4.39
CA ASP A 50 22.21 -2.78 3.10
C ASP A 50 23.51 -3.08 2.31
N ALA A 51 23.60 -2.59 1.08
CA ALA A 51 24.77 -2.78 0.22
C ALA A 51 26.09 -2.21 0.80
N ASN A 52 26.00 -1.30 1.77
CA ASN A 52 27.15 -0.70 2.46
C ASN A 52 27.47 -1.41 3.80
N GLY A 53 26.75 -2.49 4.13
CA GLY A 53 26.90 -3.23 5.37
C GLY A 53 26.19 -2.59 6.57
N LYS A 54 25.47 -1.48 6.40
CA LYS A 54 24.68 -0.82 7.44
C LYS A 54 23.42 -1.65 7.75
N LEU A 55 23.15 -1.84 9.03
CA LEU A 55 21.98 -2.59 9.47
C LEU A 55 20.68 -1.78 9.22
N ILE A 56 19.76 -2.38 8.50
CA ILE A 56 18.36 -1.98 8.41
C ILE A 56 17.62 -2.81 9.45
N ASP A 57 17.12 -2.17 10.50
CA ASP A 57 16.34 -2.78 11.57
C ASP A 57 14.92 -2.25 11.53
N LEU A 58 13.96 -3.11 11.20
CA LEU A 58 12.58 -2.72 11.02
C LEU A 58 11.96 -2.14 12.31
N SER A 59 12.34 -2.66 13.45
CA SER A 59 11.84 -2.17 14.74
C SER A 59 12.26 -0.73 15.01
N LEU A 60 13.51 -0.40 14.68
CA LEU A 60 14.02 0.98 14.79
C LEU A 60 13.35 1.92 13.79
N LEU A 61 13.18 1.47 12.54
CA LEU A 61 12.52 2.28 11.53
C LEU A 61 11.06 2.57 11.90
N THR A 62 10.33 1.56 12.37
CA THR A 62 8.92 1.74 12.77
C THR A 62 8.75 2.52 14.06
N ALA A 63 9.77 2.61 14.90
CA ALA A 63 9.77 3.51 16.08
C ALA A 63 9.79 4.99 15.65
N GLU A 64 10.43 5.32 14.53
CA GLU A 64 10.51 6.69 14.02
C GLU A 64 9.27 7.09 13.21
N GLY A 65 8.77 6.21 12.33
CA GLY A 65 7.64 6.51 11.46
C GLY A 65 7.09 5.28 10.75
N PRO A 66 6.11 5.46 9.84
CA PRO A 66 5.62 4.37 9.00
C PRO A 66 6.71 3.90 8.02
N VAL A 67 6.66 2.61 7.68
CA VAL A 67 7.63 1.96 6.80
C VAL A 67 6.91 1.22 5.67
N LEU A 68 7.36 1.42 4.44
CA LEU A 68 7.00 0.59 3.29
C LEU A 68 8.12 -0.41 3.04
N VAL A 69 7.84 -1.70 3.25
CA VAL A 69 8.74 -2.81 2.88
C VAL A 69 8.26 -3.41 1.58
N ARG A 70 9.11 -3.42 0.55
CA ARG A 70 8.84 -4.01 -0.75
C ARG A 70 9.78 -5.18 -0.99
N LEU A 71 9.26 -6.41 -0.96
CA LEU A 71 9.98 -7.62 -1.39
C LEU A 71 9.84 -7.73 -2.91
N THR A 72 10.95 -7.65 -3.66
CA THR A 72 10.91 -7.42 -5.10
C THR A 72 12.04 -8.15 -5.84
N CYS A 73 12.07 -7.98 -7.14
CA CYS A 73 13.17 -8.38 -8.03
C CYS A 73 13.43 -7.29 -9.08
N GLY A 74 14.59 -7.35 -9.71
CA GLY A 74 14.92 -6.53 -10.90
C GLY A 74 14.37 -7.11 -12.22
N CYS A 75 13.30 -7.90 -12.17
CA CYS A 75 12.67 -8.46 -13.37
C CYS A 75 11.75 -7.44 -14.06
N SER A 76 11.45 -7.67 -15.34
CA SER A 76 10.65 -6.75 -16.16
C SER A 76 9.26 -6.46 -15.60
N GLY A 77 8.65 -7.40 -14.86
CA GLY A 77 7.37 -7.21 -14.20
C GLY A 77 7.46 -6.18 -13.07
N CYS A 78 8.40 -6.37 -12.14
CA CYS A 78 8.62 -5.43 -11.03
C CYS A 78 9.14 -4.07 -11.51
N ASP A 79 9.91 -4.06 -12.60
CA ASP A 79 10.44 -2.83 -13.20
C ASP A 79 9.33 -1.90 -13.72
N LYS A 80 8.26 -2.45 -14.29
CA LYS A 80 7.11 -1.66 -14.75
C LYS A 80 6.41 -0.87 -13.63
N GLU A 81 6.50 -1.36 -12.39
CA GLU A 81 5.92 -0.70 -11.23
C GLU A 81 6.88 0.25 -10.52
N LEU A 82 8.19 0.11 -10.74
CA LEU A 82 9.20 0.82 -9.97
C LEU A 82 8.98 2.33 -9.93
N GLY A 83 8.64 2.93 -11.07
CA GLY A 83 8.40 4.38 -11.17
C GLY A 83 7.29 4.86 -10.23
N TYR A 84 6.20 4.11 -10.09
CA TYR A 84 5.13 4.44 -9.16
C TYR A 84 5.58 4.36 -7.70
N PHE A 85 6.39 3.36 -7.34
CA PHE A 85 6.93 3.22 -5.98
C PHE A 85 8.00 4.27 -5.68
N GLN A 86 8.79 4.69 -6.66
CA GLN A 86 9.70 5.84 -6.50
C GLN A 86 8.92 7.14 -6.29
N ALA A 87 7.85 7.37 -7.05
CA ALA A 87 6.97 8.54 -6.85
C ALA A 87 6.32 8.52 -5.46
N LEU A 88 5.87 7.35 -4.98
CA LEU A 88 5.35 7.20 -3.62
C LEU A 88 6.42 7.54 -2.58
N HIS A 89 7.61 6.96 -2.70
CA HIS A 89 8.74 7.26 -1.82
C HIS A 89 9.03 8.76 -1.77
N GLU A 90 9.16 9.40 -2.93
CA GLU A 90 9.46 10.82 -3.03
C GLU A 90 8.39 11.71 -2.41
N ALA A 91 7.12 11.36 -2.58
CA ALA A 91 5.99 12.10 -2.02
C ALA A 91 5.97 12.12 -0.47
N TYR A 92 6.50 11.07 0.16
CA TYR A 92 6.32 10.89 1.62
C TYR A 92 7.61 10.75 2.44
N ARG A 93 8.80 10.58 1.83
CA ARG A 93 10.07 10.49 2.57
C ARG A 93 10.34 11.71 3.45
N GLY A 94 10.02 12.92 2.96
CA GLY A 94 10.15 14.17 3.72
C GLY A 94 9.04 14.37 4.78
N LYS A 95 8.06 13.46 4.85
CA LYS A 95 6.94 13.48 5.80
C LYS A 95 6.99 12.34 6.81
N GLY A 96 8.10 11.59 6.84
CA GLY A 96 8.37 10.56 7.83
C GLY A 96 8.14 9.11 7.36
N LEU A 97 7.76 8.87 6.10
CA LEU A 97 7.72 7.51 5.55
C LEU A 97 9.13 7.06 5.16
N THR A 98 9.54 5.89 5.64
CA THR A 98 10.73 5.19 5.15
C THR A 98 10.33 4.09 4.17
N SER A 99 10.99 4.00 3.02
CA SER A 99 10.77 2.92 2.05
C SER A 99 12.02 2.06 1.93
N VAL A 100 11.83 0.74 1.98
CA VAL A 100 12.90 -0.27 1.89
C VAL A 100 12.54 -1.26 0.78
N ALA A 101 13.40 -1.42 -0.21
CA ALA A 101 13.29 -2.44 -1.26
C ALA A 101 14.26 -3.59 -0.96
N ILE A 102 13.77 -4.83 -0.95
CA ILE A 102 14.57 -6.04 -0.71
C ILE A 102 14.54 -6.87 -1.97
N PHE A 103 15.72 -7.10 -2.54
CA PHE A 103 15.90 -7.79 -3.82
C PHE A 103 16.37 -9.22 -3.62
N LYS A 104 15.85 -10.14 -4.44
CA LYS A 104 16.23 -11.56 -4.39
C LYS A 104 17.37 -11.92 -5.35
N GLU A 105 17.76 -11.04 -6.24
CA GLU A 105 18.87 -11.26 -7.16
C GLU A 105 20.24 -11.11 -6.48
N PRO A 106 21.31 -11.65 -7.10
CA PRO A 106 22.67 -11.46 -6.63
C PRO A 106 23.09 -9.97 -6.60
N ASP A 107 23.94 -9.60 -5.65
CA ASP A 107 24.40 -8.24 -5.36
C ASP A 107 24.82 -7.46 -6.61
N ALA A 108 25.69 -8.01 -7.44
CA ALA A 108 26.18 -7.31 -8.64
C ALA A 108 25.06 -6.94 -9.63
N LYS A 109 24.01 -7.77 -9.73
CA LYS A 109 22.86 -7.48 -10.58
C LYS A 109 22.00 -6.38 -9.98
N VAL A 110 21.79 -6.41 -8.66
CA VAL A 110 21.00 -5.39 -7.95
C VAL A 110 21.72 -4.06 -7.94
N GLU A 111 23.04 -4.03 -7.74
CA GLU A 111 23.83 -2.81 -7.78
C GLU A 111 23.73 -2.11 -9.15
N SER A 112 23.88 -2.87 -10.24
CA SER A 112 23.70 -2.36 -11.60
C SER A 112 22.30 -1.81 -11.83
N TYR A 113 21.26 -2.54 -11.39
CA TYR A 113 19.86 -2.15 -11.49
C TYR A 113 19.58 -0.86 -10.71
N VAL A 114 19.99 -0.78 -9.45
CA VAL A 114 19.82 0.38 -8.58
C VAL A 114 20.45 1.63 -9.19
N LYS A 115 21.65 1.50 -9.76
CA LYS A 115 22.36 2.58 -10.43
C LYS A 115 21.63 3.03 -11.72
N GLU A 116 21.24 2.07 -12.57
CA GLU A 116 20.50 2.34 -13.81
C GLU A 116 19.17 3.05 -13.55
N LYS A 117 18.39 2.52 -12.59
CA LYS A 117 17.07 3.04 -12.25
C LYS A 117 17.10 4.22 -11.28
N LYS A 118 18.28 4.63 -10.83
CA LYS A 118 18.48 5.73 -9.86
C LYS A 118 17.58 5.54 -8.62
N LEU A 119 17.57 4.32 -8.07
CA LEU A 119 16.74 3.97 -6.91
C LEU A 119 17.07 4.87 -5.73
N GLN A 120 16.06 5.50 -5.13
CA GLN A 120 16.21 6.43 -4.01
C GLN A 120 15.77 5.84 -2.66
N MET A 121 15.04 4.73 -2.70
CA MET A 121 14.66 3.98 -1.50
C MET A 121 15.89 3.32 -0.88
N LEU A 122 15.86 3.07 0.43
CA LEU A 122 16.79 2.12 1.03
C LEU A 122 16.66 0.77 0.33
N TYR A 123 17.77 0.06 0.15
CA TYR A 123 17.68 -1.27 -0.44
C TYR A 123 18.65 -2.26 0.22
N ALA A 124 18.28 -3.51 0.16
CA ALA A 124 19.11 -4.63 0.59
C ALA A 124 18.94 -5.80 -0.40
N VAL A 125 19.90 -6.73 -0.34
CA VAL A 125 19.89 -7.94 -1.13
C VAL A 125 19.72 -9.14 -0.22
N ASP A 126 18.82 -10.04 -0.56
CA ASP A 126 18.54 -11.29 0.13
C ASP A 126 18.43 -12.43 -0.88
N THR A 127 19.56 -12.86 -1.37
CA THR A 127 19.67 -13.93 -2.39
C THR A 127 19.08 -15.26 -1.91
N ASP A 128 19.18 -15.54 -0.60
CA ASP A 128 18.64 -16.75 0.00
C ASP A 128 17.10 -16.71 0.14
N GLY A 129 16.52 -15.51 0.11
CA GLY A 129 15.07 -15.32 0.24
C GLY A 129 14.53 -15.45 1.66
N LYS A 130 15.37 -15.33 2.68
CA LYS A 130 14.99 -15.39 4.11
C LYS A 130 13.95 -14.31 4.47
N SER A 131 13.99 -13.17 3.81
CA SER A 131 12.98 -12.11 3.97
C SER A 131 11.59 -12.59 3.58
N TRP A 132 11.47 -13.38 2.51
CA TRP A 132 10.18 -13.96 2.11
C TRP A 132 9.62 -14.93 3.14
N ASP A 133 10.48 -15.73 3.76
CA ASP A 133 10.08 -16.63 4.84
C ASP A 133 9.66 -15.83 6.08
N THR A 134 10.43 -14.81 6.45
CA THR A 134 10.14 -13.92 7.58
C THR A 134 8.80 -13.18 7.40
N PHE A 135 8.53 -12.65 6.22
CA PHE A 135 7.27 -11.99 5.88
C PHE A 135 6.17 -12.96 5.41
N GLN A 136 6.42 -14.27 5.51
CA GLN A 136 5.47 -15.35 5.21
C GLN A 136 4.76 -15.18 3.86
N THR A 137 5.50 -14.79 2.82
CA THR A 137 4.98 -14.62 1.48
C THR A 137 5.79 -15.44 0.47
N LYS A 138 5.12 -15.93 -0.57
CA LYS A 138 5.76 -16.57 -1.74
C LYS A 138 5.60 -15.73 -3.01
N THR A 139 4.85 -14.65 -2.91
CA THR A 139 4.56 -13.78 -4.06
C THR A 139 5.62 -12.69 -4.20
N MET A 140 5.96 -12.37 -5.42
CA MET A 140 6.89 -11.30 -5.78
C MET A 140 6.30 -10.47 -6.93
N PRO A 141 6.16 -9.15 -6.77
CA PRO A 141 6.47 -8.39 -5.56
C PRO A 141 5.41 -8.56 -4.46
N THR A 142 5.81 -8.34 -3.20
CA THR A 142 4.87 -8.14 -2.09
C THR A 142 5.26 -6.88 -1.32
N ASN A 143 4.27 -6.06 -1.04
CA ASN A 143 4.45 -4.77 -0.37
C ASN A 143 3.73 -4.79 0.97
N PHE A 144 4.43 -4.38 2.03
CA PHE A 144 3.89 -4.24 3.38
C PHE A 144 4.00 -2.78 3.79
N LEU A 145 2.89 -2.09 3.96
CA LEU A 145 2.85 -0.79 4.60
C LEU A 145 2.63 -1.00 6.10
N ILE A 146 3.56 -0.52 6.90
CA ILE A 146 3.63 -0.75 8.34
C ILE A 146 3.53 0.59 9.04
N GLU A 147 2.65 0.70 10.04
CA GLU A 147 2.47 1.92 10.83
C GLU A 147 3.67 2.18 11.75
N LYS A 148 3.78 3.40 12.23
CA LYS A 148 4.61 3.69 13.41
C LYS A 148 4.19 2.76 14.55
N GLY A 149 5.18 2.12 15.19
CA GLY A 149 4.95 1.09 16.21
C GLY A 149 4.82 -0.34 15.66
N GLY A 150 4.93 -0.54 14.32
CA GLY A 150 5.14 -1.86 13.72
C GLY A 150 3.89 -2.64 13.33
N LYS A 151 2.67 -2.09 13.46
CA LYS A 151 1.46 -2.79 13.03
C LYS A 151 1.31 -2.72 11.50
N ILE A 152 1.00 -3.85 10.85
CA ILE A 152 0.77 -3.93 9.41
C ILE A 152 -0.54 -3.22 9.06
N ARG A 153 -0.45 -2.17 8.27
CA ARG A 153 -1.59 -1.37 7.80
C ARG A 153 -2.18 -1.89 6.51
N ARG A 154 -1.34 -2.31 5.57
CA ARG A 154 -1.77 -2.85 4.28
C ARG A 154 -0.76 -3.86 3.76
N ILE A 155 -1.27 -4.86 3.05
CA ILE A 155 -0.45 -5.82 2.30
C ILE A 155 -0.97 -5.81 0.86
N ALA A 156 -0.05 -5.70 -0.11
CA ALA A 156 -0.38 -5.80 -1.52
C ALA A 156 0.63 -6.72 -2.21
N ALA A 157 0.15 -7.75 -2.86
CA ALA A 157 0.98 -8.76 -3.52
C ALA A 157 0.63 -8.89 -5.00
N GLY A 158 1.64 -9.22 -5.80
CA GLY A 158 1.53 -9.33 -7.23
C GLY A 158 1.94 -8.06 -7.97
N CYS A 159 2.20 -8.24 -9.26
CA CYS A 159 2.64 -7.17 -10.14
C CYS A 159 1.42 -6.41 -10.71
N ASP A 160 1.44 -5.09 -10.58
CA ASP A 160 0.42 -4.21 -11.15
C ASP A 160 1.04 -3.07 -11.97
N PRO A 161 1.23 -3.28 -13.28
CA PRO A 161 1.80 -2.25 -14.14
C PRO A 161 0.88 -1.03 -14.37
N SER A 162 -0.37 -1.07 -13.91
CA SER A 162 -1.29 0.08 -13.98
C SER A 162 -1.00 1.14 -12.91
N GLY A 163 -0.26 0.78 -11.85
CA GLY A 163 0.04 1.64 -10.71
C GLY A 163 -1.07 1.76 -9.67
N LEU A 164 -2.18 1.03 -9.81
CA LEU A 164 -3.29 1.08 -8.86
C LEU A 164 -2.87 0.63 -7.46
N VAL A 165 -2.03 -0.43 -7.37
CA VAL A 165 -1.47 -0.90 -6.10
C VAL A 165 -0.66 0.21 -5.42
N ALA A 166 0.22 0.89 -6.16
CA ALA A 166 1.01 1.98 -5.61
C ALA A 166 0.13 3.19 -5.22
N GLN A 167 -0.91 3.50 -6.00
CA GLN A 167 -1.86 4.56 -5.68
C GLN A 167 -2.63 4.26 -4.37
N ASN A 168 -3.13 3.04 -4.21
CA ASN A 168 -3.82 2.61 -2.99
C ASN A 168 -2.89 2.66 -1.77
N LEU A 169 -1.62 2.27 -1.93
CA LEU A 169 -0.60 2.38 -0.87
C LEU A 169 -0.27 3.85 -0.56
N SER A 170 -0.25 4.74 -1.57
CA SER A 170 -0.08 6.17 -1.40
C SER A 170 -1.18 6.80 -0.54
N GLU A 171 -2.43 6.41 -0.78
CA GLU A 171 -3.57 6.88 0.01
C GLU A 171 -3.49 6.46 1.48
N GLU A 172 -3.10 5.22 1.75
CA GLU A 172 -2.90 4.75 3.12
C GLU A 172 -1.66 5.39 3.77
N ALA A 173 -0.55 5.56 3.03
CA ALA A 173 0.64 6.25 3.52
C ALA A 173 0.34 7.71 3.89
N ALA A 174 -0.45 8.42 3.07
CA ALA A 174 -0.89 9.78 3.36
C ALA A 174 -1.62 9.90 4.70
N LYS A 175 -2.52 8.95 5.00
CA LYS A 175 -3.23 8.89 6.28
C LYS A 175 -2.26 8.70 7.45
N LEU A 176 -1.24 7.83 7.28
CA LEU A 176 -0.26 7.54 8.33
C LEU A 176 0.67 8.73 8.64
N VAL A 177 0.98 9.55 7.64
CA VAL A 177 1.84 10.74 7.81
C VAL A 177 1.04 12.06 7.95
N GLY A 178 -0.29 11.99 8.02
CA GLY A 178 -1.16 13.14 8.26
C GLY A 178 -1.18 14.17 7.12
N THR A 179 -1.19 13.72 5.86
CA THR A 179 -1.20 14.60 4.68
C THR A 179 -2.24 14.16 3.64
N SER A 180 -2.43 14.97 2.60
CA SER A 180 -3.25 14.58 1.45
C SER A 180 -2.56 13.51 0.62
N ALA A 181 -3.35 12.62 0.01
CA ALA A 181 -2.83 11.58 -0.87
C ALA A 181 -2.19 12.20 -2.12
N ALA A 182 -0.96 11.78 -2.41
CA ALA A 182 -0.28 12.13 -3.64
C ALA A 182 -0.77 11.21 -4.77
N LYS A 183 -0.97 11.78 -5.96
CA LYS A 183 -1.17 10.99 -7.16
C LYS A 183 0.20 10.46 -7.60
N VAL A 184 0.40 9.15 -7.51
CA VAL A 184 1.64 8.52 -7.93
C VAL A 184 1.59 8.23 -9.43
N GLN A 185 2.60 8.66 -10.16
CA GLN A 185 2.71 8.46 -11.61
C GLN A 185 4.07 7.85 -11.92
N ASN A 186 4.14 7.03 -12.96
CA ASN A 186 5.40 6.52 -13.46
C ASN A 186 5.91 7.46 -14.55
N GLU A 187 6.84 8.34 -14.19
CA GLU A 187 7.43 9.31 -15.13
C GLU A 187 8.18 8.64 -16.27
N ALA A 188 8.63 7.38 -16.09
CA ALA A 188 9.28 6.60 -17.15
C ALA A 188 8.29 6.03 -18.19
N GLN A 189 6.99 6.10 -17.94
CA GLN A 189 5.93 5.75 -18.88
C GLN A 189 4.94 6.92 -18.98
N PRO A 190 5.25 7.99 -19.73
CA PRO A 190 4.28 9.05 -20.00
C PRO A 190 3.13 8.44 -20.80
N ASN A 191 1.97 8.30 -20.15
CA ASN A 191 0.65 7.99 -20.70
C ASN A 191 0.66 6.89 -21.78
N GLY A 192 0.25 5.67 -21.40
CA GLY A 192 0.06 4.59 -22.34
C GLY A 192 -0.78 5.04 -23.56
N LYS A 193 -0.15 4.96 -24.72
CA LYS A 193 -0.83 4.84 -26.01
C LYS A 193 -0.82 3.38 -26.41
#